data_36cfa190245a89b46ef7092c269b363b
#
_entry.id   36cfa190245a89b46ef7092c269b363b
#
_cell.length_a   1.000
_cell.length_b   1.000
_cell.length_c   1.000
_cell.angle_alpha   90.00
_cell.angle_beta   90.00
_cell.angle_gamma   90.00
#
_symmetry.space_group_name_H-M   'P 1'
#
loop_
_entity.id
_entity.type
_entity.pdbx_description
1 polymer ?
#
loop_
_entity_poly.entity_id
_entity_poly.type
_entity_poly.pdbx_seq_one_letter_code
_entity_poly.pdbx_strand_id
1 'polypeptide(L)'
;MRRAVFVDTAAWYAFIDGDYADHRPADRCFRRLTRQGQPLATSNHVVGETYTLCRRRLGAHLAREFLRRLHISGATQRIFVQEAWEREAEDLLVQYEDQDFSYVDATSFVVMRRIGLREAFTFDHHFQVLGFNVIGPDE
;
A
#
# COMPACT_ATOMS: atom_id res chain seq x y z
N MET A 1 -3.29 -21.35 -5.14
CA MET A 1 -3.77 -19.96 -5.32
C MET A 1 -2.65 -18.97 -4.96
N ARG A 2 -2.44 -17.96 -5.79
CA ARG A 2 -1.42 -16.96 -5.53
C ARG A 2 -1.82 -16.07 -4.36
N ARG A 3 -0.85 -15.76 -3.51
CA ARG A 3 -1.06 -14.74 -2.47
C ARG A 3 -1.09 -13.36 -3.12
N ALA A 4 -1.86 -12.46 -2.56
CA ALA A 4 -1.89 -11.09 -3.03
C ALA A 4 -0.60 -10.37 -2.66
N VAL A 5 -0.29 -9.32 -3.42
CA VAL A 5 0.75 -8.36 -3.06
C VAL A 5 0.04 -7.16 -2.43
N PHE A 6 0.50 -6.78 -1.25
CA PHE A 6 -0.05 -5.61 -0.56
C PHE A 6 0.54 -4.34 -1.17
N VAL A 7 -0.29 -3.39 -1.53
CA VAL A 7 0.14 -2.14 -2.16
C VAL A 7 0.00 -1.00 -1.14
N ASP A 8 1.12 -0.37 -0.84
CA ASP A 8 1.22 0.73 0.12
C ASP A 8 0.98 2.08 -0.55
N THR A 9 0.75 3.10 0.27
CA THR A 9 0.52 4.48 -0.17
C THR A 9 1.63 4.98 -1.10
N ALA A 10 2.90 4.71 -0.77
CA ALA A 10 4.02 5.18 -1.57
C ALA A 10 3.95 4.66 -3.01
N ALA A 11 3.53 3.41 -3.18
CA ALA A 11 3.40 2.81 -4.52
C ALA A 11 2.20 3.38 -5.27
N TRP A 12 1.04 3.49 -4.61
CA TRP A 12 -0.14 4.12 -5.24
C TRP A 12 0.15 5.55 -5.67
N TYR A 13 0.75 6.33 -4.76
CA TYR A 13 1.02 7.73 -5.05
C TYR A 13 2.00 7.88 -6.23
N ALA A 14 3.07 7.11 -6.23
CA ALA A 14 4.05 7.14 -7.31
C ALA A 14 3.42 6.78 -8.65
N PHE A 15 2.47 5.86 -8.65
CA PHE A 15 1.75 5.48 -9.86
C PHE A 15 0.83 6.59 -10.36
N ILE A 16 0.19 7.33 -9.45
CA ILE A 16 -0.79 8.36 -9.81
C ILE A 16 -0.12 9.66 -10.24
N ASP A 17 0.96 10.06 -9.58
CA ASP A 17 1.65 11.32 -9.85
C ASP A 17 2.68 11.14 -10.97
N GLY A 18 2.29 11.53 -12.19
CA GLY A 18 3.12 11.37 -13.37
C GLY A 18 4.44 12.13 -13.34
N ASP A 19 4.55 13.15 -12.49
CA ASP A 19 5.77 13.97 -12.38
C ASP A 19 6.66 13.55 -11.21
N TYR A 20 6.23 12.55 -10.46
CA TYR A 20 6.99 12.08 -9.30
C TYR A 20 8.21 11.27 -9.74
N ALA A 21 9.30 11.38 -8.97
CA ALA A 21 10.57 10.72 -9.30
C ALA A 21 10.41 9.20 -9.49
N ASP A 22 9.56 8.59 -8.69
CA ASP A 22 9.36 7.13 -8.72
C ASP A 22 8.21 6.69 -9.63
N HIS A 23 7.66 7.61 -10.43
CA HIS A 23 6.51 7.28 -11.29
C HIS A 23 6.80 6.16 -12.29
N ARG A 24 7.90 6.28 -13.04
CA ARG A 24 8.23 5.28 -14.06
C ARG A 24 8.46 3.90 -13.46
N PRO A 25 9.25 3.77 -12.39
CA PRO A 25 9.39 2.47 -11.72
C PRO A 25 8.06 1.91 -11.23
N ALA A 26 7.20 2.75 -10.64
CA ALA A 26 5.90 2.30 -10.14
C ALA A 26 5.01 1.81 -11.30
N ASP A 27 4.97 2.57 -12.39
CA ASP A 27 4.17 2.19 -13.56
C ASP A 27 4.63 0.85 -14.13
N ARG A 28 5.94 0.66 -14.28
CA ARG A 28 6.49 -0.61 -14.77
C ARG A 28 6.11 -1.77 -13.86
N CYS A 29 6.20 -1.58 -12.55
CA CYS A 29 5.86 -2.62 -11.61
C CYS A 29 4.38 -2.99 -11.67
N PHE A 30 3.48 -1.99 -11.69
CA PHE A 30 2.05 -2.25 -11.82
C PHE A 30 1.71 -2.98 -13.12
N ARG A 31 2.33 -2.57 -14.23
CA ARG A 31 2.11 -3.24 -15.53
C ARG A 31 2.57 -4.69 -15.50
N ARG A 32 3.71 -4.95 -14.88
CA ARG A 32 4.22 -6.31 -14.72
C ARG A 32 3.27 -7.16 -13.89
N LEU A 33 2.82 -6.66 -12.75
CA LEU A 33 1.90 -7.38 -11.88
C LEU A 33 0.57 -7.65 -12.58
N THR A 34 0.07 -6.69 -13.34
CA THR A 34 -1.16 -6.85 -14.11
C THR A 34 -1.00 -7.94 -15.18
N ARG A 35 0.10 -7.91 -15.93
CA ARG A 35 0.36 -8.94 -16.95
C ARG A 35 0.47 -10.33 -16.37
N GLN A 36 0.98 -10.45 -15.15
CA GLN A 36 1.11 -11.74 -14.46
C GLN A 36 -0.20 -12.20 -13.83
N GLY A 37 -1.25 -11.39 -13.90
CA GLY A 37 -2.51 -11.72 -13.22
C GLY A 37 -2.37 -11.74 -11.71
N GLN A 38 -1.43 -10.97 -11.16
CA GLN A 38 -1.12 -10.96 -9.74
C GLN A 38 -2.23 -10.27 -8.95
N PRO A 39 -2.89 -10.96 -7.98
CA PRO A 39 -3.86 -10.31 -7.12
C PRO A 39 -3.19 -9.24 -6.26
N LEU A 40 -3.89 -8.13 -6.06
CA LEU A 40 -3.42 -7.02 -5.23
C LEU A 40 -4.34 -6.85 -4.04
N ALA A 41 -3.80 -6.37 -2.94
CA ALA A 41 -4.56 -6.05 -1.74
C ALA A 41 -4.09 -4.70 -1.20
N THR A 42 -4.99 -4.02 -0.54
CA THR A 42 -4.67 -2.78 0.17
C THR A 42 -5.61 -2.67 1.37
N SER A 43 -5.48 -1.64 2.18
CA SER A 43 -6.37 -1.45 3.32
C SER A 43 -7.14 -0.15 3.20
N ASN A 44 -8.22 -0.04 3.97
CA ASN A 44 -8.98 1.19 4.05
C ASN A 44 -8.13 2.36 4.57
N HIS A 45 -7.17 2.10 5.46
CA HIS A 45 -6.24 3.14 5.94
C HIS A 45 -5.32 3.64 4.82
N VAL A 46 -4.77 2.72 4.02
CA VAL A 46 -3.93 3.09 2.88
C VAL A 46 -4.74 3.87 1.85
N VAL A 47 -5.98 3.45 1.58
CA VAL A 47 -6.84 4.16 0.63
C VAL A 47 -7.10 5.59 1.10
N GLY A 48 -7.42 5.76 2.38
CA GLY A 48 -7.67 7.10 2.95
C GLY A 48 -6.43 7.98 2.90
N GLU A 49 -5.28 7.44 3.25
CA GLU A 49 -4.02 8.20 3.20
C GLU A 49 -3.67 8.58 1.76
N THR A 50 -3.82 7.65 0.83
CA THR A 50 -3.55 7.90 -0.60
C THR A 50 -4.48 8.99 -1.14
N TYR A 51 -5.77 8.89 -0.84
CA TYR A 51 -6.73 9.90 -1.26
C TYR A 51 -6.33 11.29 -0.75
N THR A 52 -6.04 11.40 0.54
CA THR A 52 -5.71 12.67 1.17
C THR A 52 -4.44 13.27 0.58
N LEU A 53 -3.42 12.44 0.37
CA LEU A 53 -2.15 12.88 -0.21
C LEU A 53 -2.35 13.38 -1.65
N CYS A 54 -3.08 12.62 -2.45
CA CYS A 54 -3.39 13.01 -3.83
C CYS A 54 -4.20 14.31 -3.87
N ARG A 55 -5.20 14.43 -3.00
CA ARG A 55 -6.05 15.61 -2.91
C ARG A 55 -5.22 16.87 -2.63
N ARG A 56 -4.27 16.76 -1.71
CA ARG A 56 -3.43 17.89 -1.31
C ARG A 56 -2.41 18.27 -2.37
N ARG A 57 -1.81 17.29 -3.05
CA ARG A 57 -0.71 17.53 -3.98
C ARG A 57 -1.14 17.67 -5.44
N LEU A 58 -2.19 16.97 -5.83
CA LEU A 58 -2.59 16.83 -7.24
C LEU A 58 -3.99 17.39 -7.53
N GLY A 59 -4.78 17.63 -6.48
CA GLY A 59 -6.13 18.18 -6.61
C GLY A 59 -7.22 17.11 -6.55
N ALA A 60 -8.45 17.60 -6.50
CA ALA A 60 -9.63 16.77 -6.26
C ALA A 60 -9.90 15.77 -7.38
N HIS A 61 -9.63 16.14 -8.63
CA HIS A 61 -9.95 15.30 -9.78
C HIS A 61 -9.17 13.97 -9.75
N LEU A 62 -7.85 14.05 -9.59
CA LEU A 62 -7.01 12.84 -9.57
C LEU A 62 -7.27 12.01 -8.32
N ALA A 63 -7.55 12.65 -7.18
CA ALA A 63 -7.88 11.92 -5.96
C ALA A 63 -9.16 11.10 -6.12
N ARG A 64 -10.20 11.70 -6.70
CA ARG A 64 -11.47 11.00 -6.96
C ARG A 64 -11.30 9.91 -8.03
N GLU A 65 -10.46 10.17 -9.03
CA GLU A 65 -10.18 9.20 -10.08
C GLU A 65 -9.52 7.94 -9.51
N PHE A 66 -8.62 8.11 -8.54
CA PHE A 66 -8.02 6.97 -7.83
C PHE A 66 -9.11 6.11 -7.18
N LEU A 67 -10.04 6.73 -6.44
CA LEU A 67 -11.11 5.98 -5.77
C LEU A 67 -12.01 5.27 -6.79
N ARG A 68 -12.34 5.97 -7.88
CA ARG A 68 -13.19 5.40 -8.93
C ARG A 68 -12.55 4.17 -9.55
N ARG A 69 -11.30 4.26 -9.92
CA ARG A 69 -10.57 3.14 -10.52
C ARG A 69 -10.43 1.97 -9.57
N LEU A 70 -10.20 2.26 -8.29
CA LEU A 70 -10.10 1.22 -7.28
C LEU A 70 -11.40 0.43 -7.15
N HIS A 71 -12.55 1.10 -7.21
CA HIS A 71 -13.86 0.45 -7.15
C HIS A 71 -14.17 -0.37 -8.40
N ILE A 72 -13.79 0.11 -9.58
CA ILE A 72 -14.10 -0.55 -10.85
C ILE A 72 -13.21 -1.78 -11.05
N SER A 73 -11.96 -1.70 -10.63
CA SER A 73 -11.00 -2.77 -10.83
C SER A 73 -11.30 -3.94 -9.90
N GLY A 74 -11.50 -5.12 -10.47
CA GLY A 74 -11.63 -6.34 -9.68
C GLY A 74 -10.28 -6.91 -9.23
N ALA A 75 -9.17 -6.28 -9.60
CA ALA A 75 -7.83 -6.79 -9.34
C ALA A 75 -7.33 -6.49 -7.93
N THR A 76 -7.91 -5.50 -7.25
CA THR A 76 -7.45 -5.07 -5.93
C THR A 76 -8.54 -5.31 -4.89
N GLN A 77 -8.19 -6.08 -3.86
CA GLN A 77 -9.05 -6.29 -2.71
C GLN A 77 -8.76 -5.23 -1.66
N ARG A 78 -9.81 -4.53 -1.21
CA ARG A 78 -9.70 -3.58 -0.11
C ARG A 78 -10.04 -4.31 1.19
N ILE A 79 -9.10 -4.34 2.12
CA ILE A 79 -9.26 -4.99 3.41
C ILE A 79 -9.53 -3.92 4.46
N PHE A 80 -10.61 -4.11 5.24
CA PHE A 80 -10.98 -3.16 6.29
C PHE A 80 -10.34 -3.59 7.60
N VAL A 81 -9.59 -2.67 8.21
CA VAL A 81 -8.87 -2.93 9.45
C VAL A 81 -9.87 -3.03 10.60
N GLN A 82 -9.85 -4.15 11.30
CA GLN A 82 -10.73 -4.41 12.43
C GLN A 82 -10.21 -3.73 13.70
N GLU A 83 -11.09 -3.51 14.66
CA GLU A 83 -10.71 -2.85 15.90
C GLU A 83 -9.56 -3.57 16.60
N ALA A 84 -9.62 -4.89 16.69
CA ALA A 84 -8.56 -5.68 17.34
C ALA A 84 -7.20 -5.52 16.61
N TRP A 85 -7.24 -5.38 15.30
CA TRP A 85 -6.03 -5.17 14.50
C TRP A 85 -5.44 -3.77 14.73
N GLU A 86 -6.29 -2.77 14.94
CA GLU A 86 -5.81 -1.44 15.26
C GLU A 86 -5.10 -1.42 16.61
N ARG A 87 -5.61 -2.15 17.59
CA ARG A 87 -4.93 -2.28 18.89
C ARG A 87 -3.58 -2.96 18.74
N GLU A 88 -3.50 -3.99 17.93
CA GLU A 88 -2.22 -4.68 17.64
C GLU A 88 -1.25 -3.73 16.94
N ALA A 89 -1.74 -2.89 16.02
CA ALA A 89 -0.91 -1.89 15.36
C ALA A 89 -0.37 -0.86 16.35
N GLU A 90 -1.20 -0.42 17.28
CA GLU A 90 -0.78 0.51 18.34
C GLU A 90 0.29 -0.11 19.23
N ASP A 91 0.15 -1.40 19.54
CA ASP A 91 1.18 -2.13 20.30
C ASP A 91 2.49 -2.19 19.53
N LEU A 92 2.45 -2.36 18.21
CA LEU A 92 3.65 -2.33 17.38
C LEU A 92 4.34 -0.97 17.44
N LEU A 93 3.57 0.11 17.43
CA LEU A 93 4.14 1.45 17.51
C LEU A 93 4.89 1.67 18.83
N VAL A 94 4.38 1.09 19.92
CA VAL A 94 5.07 1.14 21.22
C VAL A 94 6.32 0.25 21.20
N GLN A 95 6.20 -0.96 20.68
CA GLN A 95 7.30 -1.93 20.64
C GLN A 95 8.47 -1.41 19.80
N TYR A 96 8.18 -0.77 18.67
CA TYR A 96 9.18 -0.25 17.73
C TYR A 96 9.29 1.26 17.82
N GLU A 97 9.32 1.80 19.04
CA GLU A 97 9.35 3.24 19.26
C GLU A 97 10.59 3.92 18.66
N ASP A 98 11.65 3.17 18.42
CA ASP A 98 12.88 3.65 17.79
C ASP A 98 12.75 3.74 16.26
N GLN A 99 11.65 3.25 15.68
CA GLN A 99 11.38 3.30 14.26
C GLN A 99 10.40 4.43 13.94
N ASP A 100 10.56 5.03 12.79
CA ASP A 100 9.68 6.12 12.34
C ASP A 100 8.47 5.57 11.59
N PHE A 101 7.76 4.64 12.19
CA PHE A 101 6.56 4.06 11.59
C PHE A 101 5.39 5.01 11.73
N SER A 102 4.64 5.21 10.64
CA SER A 102 3.34 5.88 10.71
C SER A 102 2.28 4.92 11.25
N TYR A 103 1.12 5.48 11.64
CA TYR A 103 -0.02 4.65 12.03
C TYR A 103 -0.45 3.73 10.87
N VAL A 104 -0.44 4.25 9.65
CA VAL A 104 -0.80 3.46 8.47
C VAL A 104 0.22 2.35 8.22
N ASP A 105 1.50 2.61 8.44
CA ASP A 105 2.52 1.55 8.37
C ASP A 105 2.18 0.42 9.33
N ALA A 106 1.92 0.75 10.59
CA ALA A 106 1.62 -0.25 11.61
C ALA A 106 0.37 -1.06 11.29
N THR A 107 -0.70 -0.40 10.85
CA THR A 107 -1.92 -1.11 10.43
C THR A 107 -1.66 -2.01 9.23
N SER A 108 -0.84 -1.56 8.29
CA SER A 108 -0.47 -2.36 7.12
C SER A 108 0.27 -3.63 7.51
N PHE A 109 1.23 -3.52 8.45
CA PHE A 109 1.96 -4.69 8.95
C PHE A 109 1.02 -5.71 9.58
N VAL A 110 0.07 -5.25 10.38
CA VAL A 110 -0.90 -6.14 11.04
C VAL A 110 -1.80 -6.81 10.00
N VAL A 111 -2.32 -6.04 9.04
CA VAL A 111 -3.15 -6.60 7.96
C VAL A 111 -2.39 -7.71 7.24
N MET A 112 -1.16 -7.44 6.84
CA MET A 112 -0.36 -8.43 6.12
C MET A 112 -0.15 -9.70 6.94
N ARG A 113 0.19 -9.57 8.22
CA ARG A 113 0.37 -10.72 9.10
C ARG A 113 -0.92 -11.52 9.27
N ARG A 114 -2.03 -10.83 9.48
CA ARG A 114 -3.31 -11.48 9.76
C ARG A 114 -3.87 -12.25 8.58
N ILE A 115 -3.65 -11.78 7.37
CA ILE A 115 -4.16 -12.46 6.18
C ILE A 115 -3.07 -13.25 5.44
N GLY A 116 -1.87 -13.32 6.00
CA GLY A 116 -0.80 -14.17 5.48
C GLY A 116 -0.11 -13.63 4.23
N LEU A 117 -0.04 -12.32 4.05
CA LEU A 117 0.69 -11.72 2.94
C LEU A 117 2.15 -11.53 3.31
N ARG A 118 3.03 -11.75 2.35
CA ARG A 118 4.48 -11.67 2.55
C ARG A 118 5.15 -10.58 1.73
N GLU A 119 4.50 -10.15 0.65
CA GLU A 119 5.08 -9.21 -0.30
C GLU A 119 4.33 -7.89 -0.27
N ALA A 120 5.08 -6.79 -0.20
CA ALA A 120 4.54 -5.45 -0.24
C ALA A 120 5.15 -4.68 -1.40
N PHE A 121 4.30 -4.03 -2.20
CA PHE A 121 4.76 -3.10 -3.22
C PHE A 121 4.79 -1.72 -2.59
N THR A 122 6.00 -1.23 -2.37
CA THR A 122 6.23 0.04 -1.70
C THR A 122 7.62 0.56 -2.06
N PHE A 123 7.84 1.85 -1.83
CA PHE A 123 9.17 2.46 -1.91
C PHE A 123 9.71 2.77 -0.52
N ASP A 124 9.01 2.31 0.52
CA ASP A 124 9.35 2.54 1.91
C ASP A 124 10.03 1.30 2.49
N HIS A 125 11.21 1.47 3.05
CA HIS A 125 11.97 0.36 3.63
C HIS A 125 11.41 -0.15 4.96
N HIS A 126 10.45 0.53 5.56
CA HIS A 126 9.86 0.13 6.84
C HIS A 126 9.31 -1.29 6.83
N PHE A 127 8.75 -1.72 5.71
CA PHE A 127 8.20 -3.09 5.60
C PHE A 127 9.26 -4.16 5.77
N GLN A 128 10.50 -3.87 5.34
CA GLN A 128 11.61 -4.82 5.50
C GLN A 128 11.98 -5.01 6.97
N VAL A 129 11.82 -3.98 7.79
CA VAL A 129 12.11 -4.07 9.23
C VAL A 129 11.24 -5.14 9.88
N LEU A 130 10.02 -5.28 9.43
CA LEU A 130 9.07 -6.27 9.95
C LEU A 130 9.20 -7.64 9.26
N GLY A 131 10.17 -7.80 8.36
CA GLY A 131 10.45 -9.08 7.71
C GLY A 131 9.66 -9.34 6.43
N PHE A 132 8.95 -8.36 5.91
CA PHE A 132 8.24 -8.50 4.63
C PHE A 132 9.19 -8.33 3.45
N ASN A 133 8.89 -9.00 2.35
CA ASN A 133 9.60 -8.83 1.09
C ASN A 133 9.05 -7.60 0.38
N VAL A 134 9.91 -6.63 0.15
CA VAL A 134 9.53 -5.44 -0.61
C VAL A 134 9.79 -5.72 -2.08
N ILE A 135 8.73 -5.63 -2.90
CA ILE A 135 8.90 -5.66 -4.35
C ILE A 135 8.90 -4.23 -4.85
N GLY A 136 9.76 -3.97 -5.78
CA GLY A 136 9.97 -2.64 -6.29
C GLY A 136 10.29 -2.69 -7.77
N PRO A 137 10.73 -1.56 -8.29
CA PRO A 137 10.89 -1.39 -9.74
C PRO A 137 11.96 -2.26 -10.38
N ASP A 138 12.96 -2.69 -9.62
CA ASP A 138 14.13 -3.36 -10.16
C ASP A 138 14.02 -4.89 -10.18
N GLU A 139 12.85 -5.41 -9.93
CA GLU A 139 12.65 -6.86 -9.90
C GLU A 139 11.91 -7.40 -11.10
#